data_32df4d3a6cc5e7d52fc8a57f8cbff13c
#
_entry.id   32df4d3a6cc5e7d52fc8a57f8cbff13c
#
_cell.length_a   1.000
_cell.length_b   1.000
_cell.length_c   1.000
_cell.angle_alpha   90.00
_cell.angle_beta   90.00
_cell.angle_gamma   90.00
#
_symmetry.space_group_name_H-M   'P 1'
#
loop_
_entity.id
_entity.type
_entity.pdbx_description
1 polymer ?
#
loop_
_entity_poly.entity_id
_entity_poly.type
_entity_poly.pdbx_seq_one_letter_code
_entity_poly.pdbx_strand_id
1 'polypeptide(L)'
;DRSPSRGLGDVYKRQVDIGGEVVVKGKNATGDLWRIGINKPYDDSLAVKQDIQVVLNLTDLGMATSGNYRNYYYKDGKKYAHTIDPRTGYPVQHSILSSTVIAEDCMTADALATSFMVMGLEEAEKFCKANPMIDAYFIYSGENGEFKTYYTDGMKRYMPDAK
;
A
#
# COMPACT_ATOMS: atom_id res chain seq x y z
N ASP A 1 -12.15 -14.88 8.55
CA ASP A 1 -11.61 -15.91 9.42
C ASP A 1 -11.71 -15.43 10.88
N ARG A 2 -12.57 -16.08 11.65
CA ARG A 2 -12.73 -15.78 13.08
C ARG A 2 -11.76 -16.66 13.86
N SER A 3 -10.47 -16.35 13.84
CA SER A 3 -9.53 -16.99 14.77
C SER A 3 -9.91 -16.58 16.20
N PRO A 4 -10.22 -17.55 17.08
CA PRO A 4 -10.53 -17.22 18.46
C PRO A 4 -9.29 -16.59 19.13
N SER A 5 -9.51 -15.52 19.89
CA SER A 5 -8.49 -14.91 20.73
C SER A 5 -7.82 -15.97 21.62
N ARG A 6 -6.56 -16.24 21.38
CA ARG A 6 -5.79 -17.24 22.13
C ARG A 6 -5.06 -16.60 23.31
N GLY A 7 -5.82 -16.06 24.26
CA GLY A 7 -5.28 -15.64 25.55
C GLY A 7 -4.41 -14.38 25.53
N LEU A 8 -4.02 -13.93 26.72
CA LEU A 8 -3.26 -12.70 26.94
C LEU A 8 -1.82 -12.71 26.37
N GLY A 9 -1.29 -13.86 25.98
CA GLY A 9 0.04 -14.00 25.37
C GLY A 9 0.16 -13.38 23.99
N ASP A 10 -0.94 -13.28 23.23
CA ASP A 10 -0.95 -12.79 21.84
C ASP A 10 -1.07 -11.26 21.75
N VAL A 11 -1.28 -10.57 22.87
CA VAL A 11 -1.44 -9.10 22.91
C VAL A 11 -0.17 -8.37 22.46
N TYR A 12 0.99 -8.97 22.70
CA TYR A 12 2.29 -8.36 22.40
C TYR A 12 2.91 -8.80 21.06
N LYS A 13 2.34 -9.82 20.42
CA LYS A 13 2.84 -10.39 19.15
C LYS A 13 1.65 -10.71 18.27
N ARG A 14 1.28 -9.80 17.40
CA ARG A 14 0.12 -9.98 16.51
C ARG A 14 0.31 -9.32 15.17
N GLN A 15 -0.30 -9.93 14.17
CA GLN A 15 -0.62 -9.32 12.89
C GLN A 15 -2.14 -9.34 12.74
N VAL A 16 -2.70 -8.22 12.34
CA VAL A 16 -4.10 -8.09 11.94
C VAL A 16 -4.11 -7.55 10.51
N ASP A 17 -4.81 -8.24 9.63
CA ASP A 17 -4.99 -7.85 8.23
C ASP A 17 -6.50 -7.84 7.96
N ILE A 18 -7.02 -6.68 7.56
CA ILE A 18 -8.44 -6.49 7.24
C ILE A 18 -8.51 -5.69 5.94
N GLY A 19 -8.88 -6.37 4.85
CA GLY A 19 -9.08 -5.73 3.55
C GLY A 19 -7.80 -5.24 2.85
N GLY A 20 -6.63 -5.55 3.41
CA GLY A 20 -5.32 -5.06 2.92
C GLY A 20 -4.66 -4.03 3.83
N GLU A 21 -5.36 -3.56 4.85
CA GLU A 21 -4.82 -2.76 5.95
C GLU A 21 -4.22 -3.69 7.00
N VAL A 22 -2.93 -3.53 7.26
CA VAL A 22 -2.16 -4.41 8.14
C VAL A 22 -1.63 -3.65 9.34
N VAL A 23 -1.88 -4.17 10.54
CA VAL A 23 -1.20 -3.75 11.78
C VAL A 23 -0.34 -4.88 12.30
N VAL A 24 0.90 -4.58 12.62
CA VAL A 24 1.81 -5.53 13.25
C VAL A 24 2.27 -5.04 14.61
N LYS A 25 2.40 -5.96 15.57
CA LYS A 25 2.89 -5.68 16.90
C LYS A 25 3.95 -6.69 17.30
N GLY A 26 5.08 -6.20 17.83
CA GLY A 26 6.19 -7.04 18.26
C GLY A 26 6.76 -7.87 17.11
N LYS A 27 7.23 -9.07 17.43
CA LYS A 27 7.85 -10.00 16.49
C LYS A 27 6.93 -11.19 16.19
N ASN A 28 7.16 -11.88 15.08
CA ASN A 28 6.43 -13.07 14.69
C ASN A 28 6.75 -14.28 15.63
N ALA A 29 6.16 -15.43 15.36
CA ALA A 29 6.32 -16.63 16.20
C ALA A 29 7.77 -17.16 16.24
N THR A 30 8.57 -16.90 15.21
CA THR A 30 9.99 -17.29 15.13
C THR A 30 10.94 -16.28 15.76
N GLY A 31 10.43 -15.13 16.23
CA GLY A 31 11.22 -14.06 16.83
C GLY A 31 11.77 -13.04 15.84
N ASP A 32 11.34 -13.09 14.58
CA ASP A 32 11.74 -12.18 13.52
C ASP A 32 10.74 -11.03 13.36
N LEU A 33 11.10 -10.02 12.57
CA LEU A 33 10.16 -8.99 12.12
C LEU A 33 9.05 -9.60 11.26
N TRP A 34 7.89 -8.96 11.24
CA TRP A 34 6.79 -9.35 10.37
C TRP A 34 7.14 -9.02 8.92
N ARG A 35 6.99 -10.02 8.05
CA ARG A 35 7.27 -9.88 6.61
C ARG A 35 5.96 -9.67 5.85
N ILE A 36 5.76 -8.45 5.36
CA ILE A 36 4.55 -8.05 4.65
C ILE A 36 4.89 -7.77 3.19
N GLY A 37 4.14 -8.39 2.27
CA GLY A 37 4.34 -8.23 0.83
C GLY A 37 3.52 -7.08 0.26
N ILE A 38 4.11 -6.26 -0.61
CA ILE A 38 3.40 -5.37 -1.52
C ILE A 38 3.23 -6.13 -2.84
N ASN A 39 2.00 -6.31 -3.29
CA ASN A 39 1.69 -7.02 -4.53
C ASN A 39 1.91 -6.15 -5.76
N LYS A 40 2.27 -6.77 -6.88
CA LYS A 40 2.26 -6.13 -8.19
C LYS A 40 0.82 -5.82 -8.61
N PRO A 41 0.56 -4.65 -9.19
CA PRO A 41 -0.78 -4.21 -9.58
C PRO A 41 -1.21 -4.79 -10.93
N TYR A 42 -1.34 -6.11 -11.03
CA TYR A 42 -1.89 -6.72 -12.25
C TYR A 42 -3.41 -6.51 -12.35
N ASP A 43 -3.89 -6.32 -13.57
CA ASP A 43 -5.32 -6.31 -13.91
C ASP A 43 -5.87 -7.76 -13.88
N ASP A 44 -5.88 -8.37 -12.72
CA ASP A 44 -6.45 -9.70 -12.52
C ASP A 44 -7.65 -9.61 -11.55
N SER A 45 -8.84 -9.50 -12.13
CA SER A 45 -10.10 -9.46 -11.38
C SER A 45 -10.37 -10.76 -10.59
N LEU A 46 -9.65 -11.84 -10.88
CA LEU A 46 -9.78 -13.13 -10.22
C LEU A 46 -8.72 -13.35 -9.13
N ALA A 47 -7.79 -12.40 -8.94
CA ALA A 47 -6.71 -12.46 -7.95
C ALA A 47 -5.89 -13.76 -7.97
N VAL A 48 -5.78 -14.41 -9.13
CA VAL A 48 -5.11 -15.71 -9.29
C VAL A 48 -3.58 -15.58 -9.22
N LYS A 49 -3.03 -14.42 -9.58
CA LYS A 49 -1.59 -14.14 -9.49
C LYS A 49 -1.31 -13.11 -8.40
N GLN A 50 -0.76 -13.58 -7.30
CA GLN A 50 -0.24 -12.72 -6.24
C GLN A 50 1.30 -12.65 -6.35
N ASP A 51 1.79 -11.98 -7.40
CA ASP A 51 3.22 -11.71 -7.50
C ASP A 51 3.58 -10.57 -6.54
N ILE A 52 4.51 -10.85 -5.65
CA ILE A 52 5.03 -9.86 -4.71
C ILE A 52 6.02 -8.95 -5.44
N GLN A 53 5.82 -7.64 -5.32
CA GLN A 53 6.75 -6.61 -5.82
C GLN A 53 7.93 -6.44 -4.88
N VAL A 54 7.65 -6.32 -3.59
CA VAL A 54 8.65 -6.15 -2.53
C VAL A 54 8.12 -6.70 -1.22
N VAL A 55 9.01 -7.20 -0.38
CA VAL A 55 8.71 -7.62 1.00
C VAL A 55 9.25 -6.59 1.96
N LEU A 56 8.45 -6.16 2.92
CA LEU A 56 8.83 -5.22 3.97
C LEU A 56 8.93 -5.94 5.32
N ASN A 57 9.92 -5.58 6.12
CA ASN A 57 10.10 -6.06 7.49
C ASN A 57 9.57 -5.01 8.46
N LEU A 58 8.47 -5.31 9.16
CA LEU A 58 7.76 -4.36 10.02
C LEU A 58 7.64 -4.87 11.46
N THR A 59 7.57 -3.93 12.39
CA THR A 59 7.15 -4.14 13.78
C THR A 59 6.54 -2.85 14.33
N ASP A 60 5.49 -3.00 15.15
CA ASP A 60 4.83 -1.89 15.87
C ASP A 60 4.35 -0.75 14.97
N LEU A 61 3.89 -1.08 13.77
CA LEU A 61 3.45 -0.14 12.73
C LEU A 61 2.17 -0.60 12.05
N GLY A 62 1.49 0.37 11.43
CA GLY A 62 0.42 0.16 10.47
C GLY A 62 0.92 0.30 9.04
N MET A 63 0.34 -0.46 8.13
CA MET A 63 0.55 -0.35 6.69
C MET A 63 -0.80 -0.43 5.97
N ALA A 64 -1.00 0.42 4.98
CA ALA A 64 -2.15 0.35 4.10
C ALA A 64 -1.73 0.51 2.65
N THR A 65 -2.48 -0.14 1.75
CA THR A 65 -2.25 -0.06 0.32
C THR A 65 -3.55 0.25 -0.42
N SER A 66 -3.61 1.42 -1.03
CA SER A 66 -4.67 1.82 -1.96
C SER A 66 -4.23 1.56 -3.40
N GLY A 67 -5.14 1.05 -4.24
CA GLY A 67 -4.81 0.74 -5.63
C GLY A 67 -6.01 0.74 -6.57
N ASN A 68 -5.80 1.16 -7.81
CA ASN A 68 -6.81 1.25 -8.86
C ASN A 68 -6.84 0.03 -9.80
N TYR A 69 -6.08 -1.03 -9.47
CA TYR A 69 -5.94 -2.20 -10.33
C TYR A 69 -6.94 -3.33 -10.05
N ARG A 70 -7.57 -3.35 -8.87
CA ARG A 70 -8.58 -4.35 -8.48
C ARG A 70 -10.01 -3.88 -8.74
N ASN A 71 -10.27 -2.59 -8.52
CA ASN A 71 -11.61 -2.00 -8.59
C ASN A 71 -11.65 -0.94 -9.69
N TYR A 72 -12.09 -1.33 -10.88
CA TYR A 72 -12.26 -0.46 -12.02
C TYR A 72 -13.46 -0.92 -12.86
N TYR A 73 -13.95 -0.06 -13.74
CA TYR A 73 -14.94 -0.41 -14.73
C TYR A 73 -14.58 0.15 -16.11
N TYR A 74 -15.08 -0.49 -17.14
CA TYR A 74 -14.95 0.01 -18.51
C TYR A 74 -16.26 0.69 -18.93
N LYS A 75 -16.15 1.87 -19.53
CA LYS A 75 -17.24 2.57 -20.19
C LYS A 75 -16.72 3.15 -21.50
N ASP A 76 -17.40 2.85 -22.60
CA ASP A 76 -17.05 3.30 -23.98
C ASP A 76 -15.57 2.98 -24.34
N GLY A 77 -15.08 1.79 -23.93
CA GLY A 77 -13.71 1.34 -24.18
C GLY A 77 -12.64 2.00 -23.29
N LYS A 78 -13.02 2.91 -22.40
CA LYS A 78 -12.11 3.60 -21.48
C LYS A 78 -12.21 3.01 -20.07
N LYS A 79 -11.03 2.75 -19.46
CA LYS A 79 -10.91 2.28 -18.07
C LYS A 79 -11.10 3.44 -17.10
N TYR A 80 -11.92 3.23 -16.07
CA TYR A 80 -12.17 4.20 -15.00
C TYR A 80 -11.82 3.58 -13.65
N ALA A 81 -10.99 4.28 -12.88
CA ALA A 81 -10.69 3.91 -11.50
C ALA A 81 -11.90 4.13 -10.59
N HIS A 82 -11.97 3.38 -9.49
CA HIS A 82 -13.00 3.60 -8.46
C HIS A 82 -12.70 4.83 -7.57
N THR A 83 -11.45 5.27 -7.53
CA THR A 83 -11.03 6.45 -6.77
C THR A 83 -11.55 7.72 -7.44
N ILE A 84 -12.33 8.51 -6.71
CA ILE A 84 -12.93 9.75 -7.17
C ILE A 84 -12.12 10.94 -6.63
N ASP A 85 -11.78 11.89 -7.51
CA ASP A 85 -11.22 13.18 -7.10
C ASP A 85 -12.34 14.05 -6.53
N PRO A 86 -12.30 14.42 -5.23
CA PRO A 86 -13.36 15.21 -4.59
C PRO A 86 -13.47 16.63 -5.15
N ARG A 87 -12.44 17.13 -5.82
CA ARG A 87 -12.43 18.49 -6.44
C ARG A 87 -13.24 18.51 -7.72
N THR A 88 -13.27 17.41 -8.46
CA THR A 88 -13.93 17.33 -9.77
C THR A 88 -15.18 16.47 -9.76
N GLY A 89 -15.30 15.53 -8.79
CA GLY A 89 -16.36 14.53 -8.74
C GLY A 89 -16.21 13.40 -9.77
N TYR A 90 -15.08 13.33 -10.47
CA TYR A 90 -14.80 12.31 -11.49
C TYR A 90 -13.68 11.34 -11.05
N PRO A 91 -13.66 10.12 -11.63
CA PRO A 91 -12.55 9.18 -11.43
C PRO A 91 -11.19 9.81 -11.78
N VAL A 92 -10.19 9.57 -10.93
CA VAL A 92 -8.82 10.03 -11.17
C VAL A 92 -8.25 9.39 -12.45
N GLN A 93 -7.43 10.16 -13.18
CA GLN A 93 -6.78 9.73 -14.42
C GLN A 93 -5.30 10.10 -14.36
N HIS A 94 -4.50 9.26 -13.70
CA HIS A 94 -3.04 9.42 -13.63
C HIS A 94 -2.35 8.06 -13.57
N SER A 95 -1.01 8.07 -13.54
CA SER A 95 -0.18 6.87 -13.68
C SER A 95 -0.11 5.99 -12.43
N ILE A 96 -0.46 6.47 -11.22
CA ILE A 96 -0.36 5.64 -10.01
C ILE A 96 -1.34 4.46 -10.09
N LEU A 97 -0.79 3.27 -9.92
CA LEU A 97 -1.53 2.00 -9.86
C LEU A 97 -1.73 1.54 -8.43
N SER A 98 -0.74 1.78 -7.56
CA SER A 98 -0.76 1.40 -6.15
C SER A 98 0.05 2.38 -5.32
N SER A 99 -0.48 2.73 -4.15
CA SER A 99 0.15 3.57 -3.13
C SER A 99 0.14 2.83 -1.81
N THR A 100 1.30 2.50 -1.28
CA THR A 100 1.48 1.89 0.05
C THR A 100 2.09 2.89 1.00
N VAL A 101 1.53 3.02 2.18
CA VAL A 101 2.04 3.91 3.25
C VAL A 101 2.26 3.11 4.52
N ILE A 102 3.36 3.42 5.22
CA ILE A 102 3.65 2.94 6.56
C ILE A 102 3.52 4.11 7.53
N ALA A 103 2.80 3.90 8.63
CA ALA A 103 2.58 4.90 9.68
C ALA A 103 2.49 4.23 11.07
N GLU A 104 2.38 5.03 12.12
CA GLU A 104 2.20 4.52 13.48
C GLU A 104 0.90 3.72 13.65
N ASP A 105 -0.14 4.06 12.88
CA ASP A 105 -1.44 3.39 12.86
C ASP A 105 -1.99 3.22 11.44
N CYS A 106 -2.89 2.25 11.28
CA CYS A 106 -3.52 1.93 9.99
C CYS A 106 -4.42 3.03 9.46
N MET A 107 -5.11 3.76 10.31
CA MET A 107 -6.03 4.83 9.89
C MET A 107 -5.25 5.94 9.18
N THR A 108 -4.12 6.34 9.73
CA THR A 108 -3.22 7.32 9.11
C THR A 108 -2.63 6.79 7.81
N ALA A 109 -2.18 5.52 7.81
CA ALA A 109 -1.63 4.89 6.62
C ALA A 109 -2.65 4.82 5.47
N ASP A 110 -3.88 4.40 5.76
CA ASP A 110 -4.98 4.28 4.78
C ASP A 110 -5.40 5.64 4.22
N ALA A 111 -5.61 6.63 5.11
CA ALA A 111 -5.96 7.98 4.71
C ALA A 111 -4.92 8.59 3.77
N LEU A 112 -3.62 8.44 4.07
CA LEU A 112 -2.54 8.94 3.22
C LEU A 112 -2.44 8.15 1.91
N ALA A 113 -2.52 6.81 1.95
CA ALA A 113 -2.46 5.98 0.76
C ALA A 113 -3.56 6.36 -0.25
N THR A 114 -4.79 6.54 0.22
CA THR A 114 -5.93 6.98 -0.60
C THR A 114 -5.75 8.42 -1.08
N SER A 115 -5.25 9.32 -0.24
CA SER A 115 -4.97 10.71 -0.63
C SER A 115 -3.96 10.78 -1.77
N PHE A 116 -2.90 9.98 -1.72
CA PHE A 116 -1.90 9.92 -2.80
C PHE A 116 -2.49 9.37 -4.11
N MET A 117 -3.43 8.42 -4.02
CA MET A 117 -4.19 7.96 -5.19
C MET A 117 -5.05 9.07 -5.81
N VAL A 118 -5.43 10.09 -5.06
CA VAL A 118 -6.15 11.27 -5.58
C VAL A 118 -5.18 12.33 -6.14
N MET A 119 -4.08 12.57 -5.45
CA MET A 119 -3.09 13.61 -5.81
C MET A 119 -2.36 13.30 -7.12
N GLY A 120 -2.05 12.03 -7.39
CA GLY A 120 -1.14 11.62 -8.46
C GLY A 120 0.33 11.70 -8.02
N LEU A 121 1.23 11.10 -8.82
CA LEU A 121 2.61 10.85 -8.43
C LEU A 121 3.39 12.12 -8.10
N GLU A 122 3.32 13.13 -8.96
CA GLU A 122 4.09 14.37 -8.81
C GLU A 122 3.76 15.11 -7.51
N GLU A 123 2.48 15.27 -7.21
CA GLU A 123 2.03 15.94 -5.99
C GLU A 123 2.29 15.08 -4.75
N ALA A 124 2.13 13.76 -4.85
CA ALA A 124 2.47 12.82 -3.77
C ALA A 124 3.96 12.88 -3.43
N GLU A 125 4.85 12.92 -4.42
CA GLU A 125 6.29 13.09 -4.21
C GLU A 125 6.62 14.42 -3.53
N LYS A 126 6.03 15.52 -3.99
CA LYS A 126 6.22 16.85 -3.37
C LYS A 126 5.76 16.84 -1.91
N PHE A 127 4.60 16.21 -1.65
CA PHE A 127 4.06 16.09 -0.31
C PHE A 127 4.98 15.27 0.61
N CYS A 128 5.46 14.12 0.16
CA CYS A 128 6.40 13.28 0.92
C CYS A 128 7.73 14.02 1.18
N LYS A 129 8.27 14.74 0.20
CA LYS A 129 9.51 15.55 0.38
C LYS A 129 9.33 16.64 1.44
N ALA A 130 8.15 17.26 1.50
CA ALA A 130 7.82 18.24 2.53
C ALA A 130 7.54 17.61 3.90
N ASN A 131 7.25 16.31 3.95
CA ASN A 131 6.89 15.56 5.16
C ASN A 131 7.75 14.29 5.29
N PRO A 132 9.04 14.38 5.63
CA PRO A 132 9.99 13.27 5.60
C PRO A 132 9.71 12.17 6.64
N MET A 133 8.71 12.35 7.51
CA MET A 133 8.22 11.35 8.46
C MET A 133 7.31 10.31 7.78
N ILE A 134 6.86 10.57 6.54
CA ILE A 134 5.97 9.68 5.80
C ILE A 134 6.80 8.70 4.98
N ASP A 135 6.57 7.41 5.21
CA ASP A 135 7.17 6.32 4.45
C ASP A 135 6.16 5.79 3.44
N ALA A 136 6.42 6.06 2.16
CA ALA A 136 5.52 5.71 1.08
C ALA A 136 6.24 4.95 -0.05
N TYR A 137 5.53 4.01 -0.67
CA TYR A 137 5.95 3.24 -1.83
C TYR A 137 4.87 3.29 -2.91
N PHE A 138 5.23 3.74 -4.10
CA PHE A 138 4.32 3.86 -5.24
C PHE A 138 4.70 2.90 -6.34
N ILE A 139 3.70 2.28 -6.95
CA ILE A 139 3.84 1.58 -8.22
C ILE A 139 3.00 2.36 -9.23
N TYR A 140 3.61 2.68 -10.37
CA TYR A 140 2.95 3.47 -11.41
C TYR A 140 3.26 2.94 -12.81
N SER A 141 2.41 3.30 -13.77
CA SER A 141 2.60 2.94 -15.18
C SER A 141 3.59 3.90 -15.82
N GLY A 142 4.64 3.37 -16.43
CA GLY A 142 5.50 4.10 -17.33
C GLY A 142 4.86 4.33 -18.71
N GLU A 143 5.58 5.01 -19.61
CA GLU A 143 5.09 5.40 -20.95
C GLU A 143 4.70 4.22 -21.83
N ASN A 144 5.40 3.09 -21.69
CA ASN A 144 5.16 1.86 -22.46
C ASN A 144 4.31 0.84 -21.70
N GLY A 145 3.65 1.23 -20.59
CA GLY A 145 2.86 0.35 -19.75
C GLY A 145 3.67 -0.54 -18.80
N GLU A 146 4.98 -0.36 -18.72
CA GLU A 146 5.82 -1.04 -17.73
C GLU A 146 5.53 -0.53 -16.30
N PHE A 147 5.71 -1.39 -15.31
CA PHE A 147 5.63 -0.98 -13.91
C PHE A 147 6.92 -0.31 -13.48
N LYS A 148 6.79 0.93 -13.02
CA LYS A 148 7.84 1.70 -12.36
C LYS A 148 7.53 1.89 -10.89
N THR A 149 8.57 2.12 -10.10
CA THR A 149 8.42 2.33 -8.66
C THR A 149 9.09 3.62 -8.23
N TYR A 150 8.48 4.28 -7.27
CA TYR A 150 9.09 5.36 -6.51
C TYR A 150 8.82 5.10 -5.03
N TYR A 151 9.78 5.38 -4.17
CA TYR A 151 9.61 5.27 -2.73
C TYR A 151 10.43 6.33 -2.00
N THR A 152 9.96 6.72 -0.82
CA THR A 152 10.67 7.67 0.05
C THR A 152 11.93 7.04 0.63
N ASP A 153 12.92 7.86 1.00
CA ASP A 153 14.18 7.35 1.56
C ASP A 153 13.95 6.56 2.86
N GLY A 154 12.98 6.96 3.67
CA GLY A 154 12.62 6.26 4.89
C GLY A 154 12.11 4.84 4.67
N MET A 155 11.48 4.56 3.51
CA MET A 155 10.99 3.24 3.15
C MET A 155 12.12 2.19 3.09
N LYS A 156 13.35 2.59 2.75
CA LYS A 156 14.52 1.69 2.63
C LYS A 156 14.80 0.90 3.90
N ARG A 157 14.52 1.46 5.08
CA ARG A 157 14.74 0.79 6.38
C ARG A 157 13.90 -0.47 6.58
N TYR A 158 12.80 -0.60 5.84
CA TYR A 158 11.92 -1.76 5.91
C TYR A 158 12.23 -2.81 4.84
N MET A 159 13.04 -2.49 3.85
CA MET A 159 13.40 -3.38 2.74
C MET A 159 14.65 -4.20 3.11
N PRO A 160 14.56 -5.54 3.24
CA PRO A 160 15.68 -6.36 3.67
C PRO A 160 16.87 -6.36 2.70
N ASP A 161 16.63 -6.07 1.41
CA ASP A 161 17.60 -6.19 0.32
C ASP A 161 17.88 -4.86 -0.41
N ALA A 162 17.46 -3.70 0.13
CA ALA A 162 17.80 -2.40 -0.43
C ALA A 162 19.27 -2.07 -0.13
N LYS A 163 20.17 -2.56 -0.99
CA LYS A 163 21.59 -2.17 -1.01
C LYS A 163 21.80 -0.94 -1.88
#